data_0ed2b671c520d1d7c44acbff1038a8a5
#
_entry.id   0ed2b671c520d1d7c44acbff1038a8a5
#
_cell.length_a   1.000
_cell.length_b   1.000
_cell.length_c   1.000
_cell.angle_alpha   90.00
_cell.angle_beta   90.00
_cell.angle_gamma   90.00
#
_symmetry.space_group_name_H-M   'P 1'
#
loop_
_entity.id
_entity.type
_entity.pdbx_description
1 polymer ?
#
loop_
_entity_poly.entity_id
_entity_poly.type
_entity_poly.pdbx_seq_one_letter_code
_entity_poly.pdbx_strand_id
1 'polypeptide(L)'
;ALAVADASGAVATLARVTGAVELPVVAQELARTHDAVVALGVVIRGATPHFDYVCRSVTDGLTRIALDEATPVAHGVLTTENEGQARDRDGHEGASEDKGGEAVAAVLGAAIALRDLRTGR
;
A
#
# COMPACT_ATOMS: atom_id res chain seq x y z
N ALA A 1 2.31 -9.31 -3.88
CA ALA A 1 1.36 -8.28 -4.35
C ALA A 1 1.07 -8.44 -5.85
N LEU A 2 2.09 -8.47 -6.71
CA LEU A 2 1.89 -8.60 -8.17
C LEU A 2 1.16 -9.89 -8.55
N ALA A 3 1.44 -11.00 -7.87
CA ALA A 3 0.76 -12.26 -8.12
C ALA A 3 -0.74 -12.18 -7.81
N VAL A 4 -1.13 -11.49 -6.74
CA VAL A 4 -2.54 -11.30 -6.39
C VAL A 4 -3.22 -10.39 -7.40
N ALA A 5 -2.57 -9.31 -7.83
CA ALA A 5 -3.09 -8.42 -8.85
C ALA A 5 -3.31 -9.18 -10.17
N ASP A 6 -2.34 -9.96 -10.60
CA ASP A 6 -2.42 -10.76 -11.82
C ASP A 6 -3.54 -11.80 -11.76
N ALA A 7 -3.64 -12.52 -10.65
CA ALA A 7 -4.71 -13.50 -10.43
C ALA A 7 -6.11 -12.88 -10.43
N SER A 8 -6.20 -11.60 -10.06
CA SER A 8 -7.46 -10.85 -10.04
C SER A 8 -7.80 -10.20 -11.38
N GLY A 9 -6.95 -10.32 -12.39
CA GLY A 9 -7.15 -9.74 -13.71
C GLY A 9 -6.81 -8.25 -13.79
N ALA A 10 -6.16 -7.69 -12.78
CA ALA A 10 -5.76 -6.29 -12.77
C ALA A 10 -4.49 -6.08 -13.61
N VAL A 11 -4.42 -4.92 -14.29
CA VAL A 11 -3.22 -4.49 -15.02
C VAL A 11 -2.44 -3.57 -14.10
N ALA A 12 -1.22 -3.97 -13.76
CA ALA A 12 -0.39 -3.26 -12.77
C ALA A 12 0.68 -2.40 -13.42
N THR A 13 0.83 -1.18 -12.92
CA THR A 13 1.97 -0.30 -13.21
C THR A 13 2.85 -0.29 -11.97
N LEU A 14 4.14 -0.55 -12.12
CA LEU A 14 5.08 -0.57 -11.01
C LEU A 14 5.97 0.67 -11.05
N ALA A 15 5.98 1.44 -9.96
CA ALA A 15 6.91 2.54 -9.74
C ALA A 15 7.71 2.27 -8.46
N ARG A 16 8.96 2.68 -8.45
CA ARG A 16 9.83 2.53 -7.28
C ARG A 16 10.23 3.90 -6.75
N VAL A 17 10.36 3.99 -5.42
CA VAL A 17 10.79 5.20 -4.72
C VAL A 17 11.99 4.89 -3.84
N THR A 18 12.70 5.92 -3.42
CA THR A 18 13.94 5.76 -2.64
C THR A 18 13.70 5.39 -1.18
N GLY A 19 12.56 5.77 -0.63
CA GLY A 19 12.24 5.46 0.76
C GLY A 19 10.75 5.56 1.02
N ALA A 20 10.32 5.10 2.18
CA ALA A 20 8.90 5.09 2.54
C ALA A 20 8.27 6.48 2.55
N VAL A 21 9.02 7.50 2.97
CA VAL A 21 8.54 8.88 3.04
C VAL A 21 8.17 9.44 1.66
N GLU A 22 8.76 8.92 0.60
CA GLU A 22 8.48 9.33 -0.77
C GLU A 22 7.25 8.63 -1.37
N LEU A 23 6.71 7.61 -0.70
CA LEU A 23 5.54 6.88 -1.20
C LEU A 23 4.31 7.78 -1.42
N PRO A 24 3.93 8.65 -0.46
CA PRO A 24 2.70 9.42 -0.65
C PRO A 24 2.67 10.28 -1.91
N VAL A 25 3.72 11.00 -2.22
CA VAL A 25 3.69 11.90 -3.39
C VAL A 25 3.63 11.14 -4.71
N VAL A 26 4.30 9.99 -4.81
CA VAL A 26 4.23 9.15 -6.01
C VAL A 26 2.88 8.42 -6.08
N ALA A 27 2.37 7.97 -4.95
CA ALA A 27 1.04 7.37 -4.87
C ALA A 27 -0.04 8.36 -5.32
N GLN A 28 0.08 9.64 -4.97
CA GLN A 28 -0.87 10.65 -5.42
C GLN A 28 -0.90 10.78 -6.94
N GLU A 29 0.26 10.80 -7.57
CA GLU A 29 0.33 10.86 -9.03
C GLU A 29 -0.30 9.63 -9.69
N LEU A 30 -0.02 8.45 -9.18
CA LEU A 30 -0.63 7.21 -9.66
C LEU A 30 -2.15 7.20 -9.44
N ALA A 31 -2.62 7.72 -8.32
CA ALA A 31 -4.05 7.76 -7.99
C ALA A 31 -4.88 8.56 -9.00
N ARG A 32 -4.26 9.54 -9.67
CA ARG A 32 -4.94 10.38 -10.66
C ARG A 32 -5.21 9.66 -11.96
N THR A 33 -4.51 8.57 -12.24
CA THR A 33 -4.58 7.87 -13.52
C THR A 33 -4.88 6.37 -13.39
N HIS A 34 -5.09 5.88 -12.18
CA HIS A 34 -5.37 4.46 -11.92
C HIS A 34 -6.60 4.31 -11.03
N ASP A 35 -7.23 3.14 -11.08
CA ASP A 35 -8.43 2.84 -10.29
C ASP A 35 -8.10 2.58 -8.82
N ALA A 36 -6.88 2.21 -8.52
CA ALA A 36 -6.40 1.91 -7.18
C ALA A 36 -4.87 1.98 -7.14
N VAL A 37 -4.33 2.22 -5.96
CA VAL A 37 -2.89 2.26 -5.73
C VAL A 37 -2.56 1.40 -4.52
N VAL A 38 -1.45 0.67 -4.60
CA VAL A 38 -0.90 -0.07 -3.46
C VAL A 38 0.48 0.48 -3.17
N ALA A 39 0.69 0.98 -1.96
CA ALA A 39 2.00 1.44 -1.51
C ALA A 39 2.65 0.32 -0.69
N LEU A 40 3.81 -0.14 -1.14
CA LEU A 40 4.56 -1.21 -0.50
C LEU A 40 5.90 -0.69 0.02
N GLY A 41 6.27 -1.12 1.19
CA GLY A 41 7.55 -0.76 1.79
C GLY A 41 7.72 -1.40 3.14
N VAL A 42 8.81 -1.03 3.81
CA VAL A 42 9.08 -1.49 5.16
C VAL A 42 9.77 -0.37 5.95
N VAL A 43 9.33 -0.18 7.18
CA VAL A 43 10.00 0.69 8.15
C VAL A 43 10.27 -0.16 9.38
N ILE A 44 11.53 -0.27 9.74
CA ILE A 44 11.97 -1.06 10.90
C ILE A 44 12.44 -0.09 11.98
N ARG A 45 12.02 -0.33 13.23
CA ARG A 45 12.39 0.52 14.36
C ARG A 45 13.90 0.58 14.54
N GLY A 46 14.42 1.79 14.62
CA GLY A 46 15.81 2.06 14.97
C GLY A 46 15.95 2.51 16.42
N ALA A 47 17.11 3.07 16.73
CA ALA A 47 17.45 3.50 18.10
C ALA A 47 16.84 4.86 18.48
N THR A 48 16.21 5.56 17.54
CA THR A 48 15.67 6.91 17.76
C THR A 48 14.17 6.96 17.48
N PRO A 49 13.45 8.01 17.90
CA PRO A 49 12.03 8.15 17.60
C PRO A 49 11.70 8.42 16.12
N HIS A 50 12.70 8.48 15.26
CA HIS A 50 12.53 8.66 13.81
C HIS A 50 11.51 7.69 13.21
N PHE A 51 11.52 6.44 13.67
CA PHE A 51 10.58 5.41 13.25
C PHE A 51 9.12 5.88 13.39
N ASP A 52 8.77 6.44 14.55
CA ASP A 52 7.38 6.85 14.82
C ASP A 52 6.95 7.99 13.90
N TYR A 53 7.85 8.95 13.64
CA TYR A 53 7.56 10.06 12.74
C TYR A 53 7.40 9.60 11.28
N VAL A 54 8.25 8.69 10.83
CA VAL A 54 8.16 8.13 9.47
C VAL A 54 6.87 7.36 9.29
N CYS A 55 6.51 6.49 10.23
CA CYS A 55 5.28 5.71 10.16
C CYS A 55 4.06 6.61 10.11
N ARG A 56 4.01 7.64 10.95
CA ARG A 56 2.90 8.60 10.95
C ARG A 56 2.81 9.37 9.65
N SER A 57 3.94 9.89 9.16
CA SER A 57 4.00 10.64 7.91
C SER A 57 3.47 9.82 6.73
N VAL A 58 3.90 8.58 6.62
CA VAL A 58 3.47 7.67 5.55
C VAL A 58 1.99 7.34 5.68
N THR A 59 1.55 6.96 6.87
CA THR A 59 0.16 6.58 7.11
C THR A 59 -0.80 7.73 6.85
N ASP A 60 -0.52 8.90 7.41
CA ASP A 60 -1.36 10.08 7.24
C ASP A 60 -1.36 10.53 5.77
N GLY A 61 -0.19 10.50 5.13
CA GLY A 61 -0.05 10.89 3.73
C GLY A 61 -0.85 9.99 2.79
N LEU A 62 -0.76 8.68 2.95
CA LEU A 62 -1.51 7.74 2.12
C LEU A 62 -3.01 7.85 2.34
N THR A 63 -3.45 8.03 3.57
CA THR A 63 -4.87 8.23 3.89
C THR A 63 -5.40 9.50 3.24
N ARG A 64 -4.65 10.60 3.34
CA ARG A 64 -5.04 11.87 2.76
C ARG A 64 -5.19 11.78 1.24
N ILE A 65 -4.25 11.11 0.58
CA ILE A 65 -4.28 10.96 -0.88
C ILE A 65 -5.50 10.17 -1.32
N ALA A 66 -5.83 9.09 -0.63
CA ALA A 66 -7.01 8.30 -0.96
C ALA A 66 -8.27 9.14 -0.94
N LEU A 67 -8.41 10.00 0.07
CA LEU A 67 -9.57 10.88 0.19
C LEU A 67 -9.52 12.04 -0.82
N ASP A 68 -8.38 12.70 -0.96
CA ASP A 68 -8.24 13.86 -1.85
C ASP A 68 -8.44 13.49 -3.31
N GLU A 69 -7.92 12.34 -3.74
CA GLU A 69 -8.05 11.88 -5.12
C GLU A 69 -9.27 10.98 -5.34
N ALA A 70 -10.02 10.66 -4.29
CA ALA A 70 -11.16 9.74 -4.32
C ALA A 70 -10.80 8.40 -4.99
N THR A 71 -9.61 7.89 -4.70
CA THR A 71 -9.05 6.67 -5.26
C THR A 71 -8.55 5.79 -4.12
N PRO A 72 -8.90 4.49 -4.08
CA PRO A 72 -8.39 3.61 -3.05
C PRO A 72 -6.86 3.54 -3.08
N VAL A 73 -6.25 3.74 -1.92
CA VAL A 73 -4.79 3.63 -1.72
C VAL A 73 -4.56 2.69 -0.54
N ALA A 74 -3.99 1.54 -0.82
CA ALA A 74 -3.71 0.56 0.22
C ALA A 74 -2.37 0.85 0.90
N HIS A 75 -2.38 0.78 2.22
CA HIS A 75 -1.20 0.90 3.04
C HIS A 75 -0.60 -0.50 3.23
N GLY A 76 0.34 -0.86 2.34
CA GLY A 76 1.09 -2.12 2.42
C GLY A 76 2.50 -1.92 2.97
N VAL A 77 2.70 -0.86 3.75
CA VAL A 77 4.00 -0.57 4.37
C VAL A 77 4.09 -1.27 5.70
N LEU A 78 5.05 -2.20 5.81
CA LEU A 78 5.30 -2.92 7.07
C LEU A 78 5.98 -1.98 8.06
N THR A 79 5.44 -1.92 9.26
CA THR A 79 5.99 -1.10 10.35
C THR A 79 6.31 -2.04 11.50
N THR A 80 7.55 -2.46 11.61
CA THR A 80 7.95 -3.55 12.49
C THR A 80 9.07 -3.13 13.46
N GLU A 81 9.18 -3.86 14.56
CA GLU A 81 10.23 -3.63 15.56
C GLU A 81 11.59 -4.17 15.10
N ASN A 82 11.60 -5.20 14.24
CA ASN A 82 12.81 -5.84 13.76
C ASN A 82 12.61 -6.47 12.38
N GLU A 83 13.72 -6.89 11.78
CA GLU A 83 13.73 -7.50 10.45
C GLU A 83 12.96 -8.82 10.42
N GLY A 84 13.03 -9.62 11.49
CA GLY A 84 12.31 -10.89 11.57
C GLY A 84 10.81 -10.71 11.45
N GLN A 85 10.24 -9.70 12.11
CA GLN A 85 8.83 -9.36 11.99
C GLN A 85 8.49 -8.93 10.56
N ALA A 86 9.36 -8.16 9.92
CA ALA A 86 9.15 -7.72 8.54
C ALA A 86 9.13 -8.92 7.60
N ARG A 87 10.10 -9.82 7.72
CA ARG A 87 10.19 -11.04 6.88
C ARG A 87 8.97 -11.95 7.06
N ASP A 88 8.44 -12.03 8.28
CA ASP A 88 7.29 -12.88 8.56
C ASP A 88 5.99 -12.36 7.93
N ARG A 89 5.98 -11.11 7.46
CA ARG A 89 4.81 -10.45 6.88
C ARG A 89 4.96 -10.10 5.41
N ASP A 90 6.08 -10.44 4.79
CA ASP A 90 6.40 -10.02 3.41
C ASP A 90 5.84 -10.94 2.33
N GLY A 91 5.21 -12.04 2.71
CA GLY A 91 4.59 -12.96 1.77
C GLY A 91 5.52 -13.93 1.07
N HIS A 92 6.80 -14.01 1.50
CA HIS A 92 7.68 -15.03 0.96
C HIS A 92 7.23 -16.43 1.38
N GLU A 93 7.72 -17.46 0.69
CA GLU A 93 7.42 -18.85 1.06
C GLU A 93 7.88 -19.13 2.50
N GLY A 94 6.93 -19.55 3.35
CA GLY A 94 7.18 -19.77 4.77
C GLY A 94 6.83 -18.61 5.68
N ALA A 95 6.51 -17.42 5.15
CA ALA A 95 6.05 -16.31 5.97
C ALA A 95 4.64 -16.61 6.52
N SER A 96 4.34 -16.14 7.74
CA SER A 96 3.02 -16.34 8.34
C SER A 96 1.95 -15.44 7.74
N GLU A 97 2.33 -14.31 7.14
CA GLU A 97 1.42 -13.34 6.54
C GLU A 97 1.94 -12.84 5.20
N ASP A 98 1.02 -12.41 4.35
CA ASP A 98 1.31 -11.72 3.10
C ASP A 98 0.56 -10.38 3.09
N LYS A 99 1.14 -9.38 3.75
CA LYS A 99 0.51 -8.06 3.86
C LYS A 99 0.38 -7.35 2.51
N GLY A 100 1.34 -7.56 1.61
CA GLY A 100 1.27 -6.99 0.27
C GLY A 100 0.10 -7.57 -0.53
N GLY A 101 -0.07 -8.89 -0.49
CA GLY A 101 -1.21 -9.55 -1.15
C GLY A 101 -2.55 -9.15 -0.53
N GLU A 102 -2.62 -9.06 0.79
CA GLU A 102 -3.83 -8.60 1.49
C GLU A 102 -4.18 -7.16 1.09
N ALA A 103 -3.19 -6.29 0.97
CA ALA A 103 -3.39 -4.90 0.56
C ALA A 103 -3.97 -4.81 -0.85
N VAL A 104 -3.47 -5.61 -1.78
CA VAL A 104 -4.00 -5.66 -3.15
C VAL A 104 -5.47 -6.09 -3.15
N ALA A 105 -5.80 -7.16 -2.45
CA ALA A 105 -7.18 -7.65 -2.37
C ALA A 105 -8.12 -6.60 -1.79
N ALA A 106 -7.71 -5.92 -0.72
CA ALA A 106 -8.51 -4.89 -0.08
C ALA A 106 -8.78 -3.70 -1.00
N VAL A 107 -7.75 -3.22 -1.68
CA VAL A 107 -7.88 -2.04 -2.54
C VAL A 107 -8.68 -2.32 -3.80
N LEU A 108 -8.58 -3.53 -4.34
CA LEU A 108 -9.40 -3.93 -5.49
C LEU A 108 -10.87 -4.01 -5.10
N GLY A 109 -11.19 -4.54 -3.92
CA GLY A 109 -12.55 -4.54 -3.39
C GLY A 109 -13.11 -3.13 -3.23
N ALA A 110 -12.31 -2.20 -2.71
CA ALA A 110 -12.71 -0.80 -2.58
C ALA A 110 -12.93 -0.13 -3.96
N ALA A 111 -12.07 -0.42 -4.92
CA ALA A 111 -12.21 0.11 -6.28
C ALA A 111 -13.50 -0.38 -6.94
N ILE A 112 -13.87 -1.64 -6.76
CA ILE A 112 -15.11 -2.20 -7.26
C ILE A 112 -16.31 -1.53 -6.59
N ALA A 113 -16.27 -1.35 -5.27
CA ALA A 113 -17.33 -0.68 -4.54
C ALA A 113 -17.56 0.76 -5.03
N LEU A 114 -16.48 1.51 -5.25
CA LEU A 114 -16.57 2.87 -5.79
C LEU A 114 -17.14 2.88 -7.20
N ARG A 115 -16.70 1.96 -8.04
CA ARG A 115 -17.23 1.83 -9.41
C ARG A 115 -18.75 1.59 -9.36
N ASP A 116 -19.20 0.67 -8.53
CA ASP A 116 -20.60 0.31 -8.44
C ASP A 116 -21.43 1.49 -7.91
N LEU A 117 -20.94 2.21 -6.91
CA LEU A 117 -21.60 3.41 -6.40
C LEU A 117 -21.71 4.52 -7.47
N ARG A 118 -20.63 4.72 -8.24
CA ARG A 118 -20.59 5.75 -9.28
C ARG A 118 -21.46 5.43 -10.50
N THR A 119 -21.67 4.14 -10.77
CA THR A 119 -22.51 3.69 -11.89
C THR A 119 -23.95 3.36 -11.48
N GLY A 120 -24.28 3.45 -10.19
CA GLY A 120 -25.61 3.16 -9.68
C GLY A 120 -25.94 1.67 -9.57
N ARG A 121 -24.93 0.83 -9.52
CA ARG A 121 -25.13 -0.62 -9.40
C ARG A 121 -25.28 -1.09 -7.97
#